data_4e7f4072e7f2ad470de628010b89cf0d
#
_entry.id   4e7f4072e7f2ad470de628010b89cf0d
#
_cell.length_a   1.000
_cell.length_b   1.000
_cell.length_c   1.000
_cell.angle_alpha   90.00
_cell.angle_beta   90.00
_cell.angle_gamma   90.00
#
_symmetry.space_group_name_H-M   'P 1'
#
loop_
_entity.id
_entity.type
_entity.pdbx_description
1 polymer ?
#
loop_
_entity_poly.entity_id
_entity_poly.type
_entity_poly.pdbx_seq_one_letter_code
_entity_poly.pdbx_strand_id
1 'polypeptide(L)'
;MISQNYTEHNARTIDQWVRDGWEWGKEIDHETWEKTKQGNWSVLLTPTKPVPKEWFCTMQGAKILGLASGGGQQMPIFTALGAECTVLDYSKEQLKKEEIVAAREGYEIQ
;
A
#
# COMPACT_ATOMS: atom_id res chain seq x y z
N MET A 1 11.87 -7.23 26.40
CA MET A 1 10.66 -6.91 27.16
C MET A 1 10.09 -5.55 26.78
N ILE A 2 10.79 -4.48 27.07
CA ILE A 2 10.33 -3.13 26.69
C ILE A 2 10.25 -2.98 25.18
N SER A 3 11.17 -3.59 24.42
CA SER A 3 11.17 -3.53 22.97
C SER A 3 9.92 -4.11 22.35
N GLN A 4 9.36 -5.21 22.90
CA GLN A 4 8.11 -5.78 22.44
C GLN A 4 6.94 -4.82 22.69
N ASN A 5 6.95 -4.14 23.83
CA ASN A 5 5.89 -3.22 24.21
C ASN A 5 5.84 -2.01 23.25
N TYR A 6 6.97 -1.51 22.83
CA TYR A 6 6.96 -0.34 21.95
C TYR A 6 6.51 -0.70 20.53
N THR A 7 6.83 -1.89 20.02
CA THR A 7 6.35 -2.31 18.69
C THR A 7 4.84 -2.51 18.69
N GLU A 8 4.29 -3.11 19.72
CA GLU A 8 2.83 -3.25 19.88
C GLU A 8 2.17 -1.89 20.05
N HIS A 9 2.76 -1.01 20.85
CA HIS A 9 2.24 0.32 21.06
C HIS A 9 2.22 1.11 19.74
N ASN A 10 3.28 1.04 18.97
CA ASN A 10 3.36 1.72 17.67
C ASN A 10 2.31 1.18 16.70
N ALA A 11 2.12 -0.15 16.67
CA ALA A 11 1.11 -0.76 15.83
C ALA A 11 -0.30 -0.26 16.20
N ARG A 12 -0.61 -0.19 17.49
CA ARG A 12 -1.90 0.30 17.94
C ARG A 12 -2.09 1.78 17.62
N THR A 13 -1.02 2.57 17.71
CA THR A 13 -1.08 3.99 17.35
C THR A 13 -1.39 4.16 15.87
N ILE A 14 -0.72 3.42 14.99
CA ILE A 14 -1.00 3.43 13.56
C ILE A 14 -2.42 2.95 13.28
N ASP A 15 -2.86 1.88 13.93
CA ASP A 15 -4.22 1.38 13.78
C ASP A 15 -5.25 2.48 14.10
N GLN A 16 -5.01 3.23 15.18
CA GLN A 16 -5.91 4.32 15.57
C GLN A 16 -5.90 5.44 14.52
N TRP A 17 -4.74 5.82 14.01
CA TRP A 17 -4.63 6.83 12.96
C TRP A 17 -5.40 6.41 11.70
N VAL A 18 -5.28 5.15 11.31
CA VAL A 18 -5.98 4.61 10.14
C VAL A 18 -7.50 4.69 10.36
N ARG A 19 -7.98 4.28 11.54
CA ARG A 19 -9.42 4.38 11.86
C ARG A 19 -9.91 5.83 11.86
N ASP A 20 -9.05 6.77 12.21
CA ASP A 20 -9.39 8.21 12.26
C ASP A 20 -9.24 8.90 10.89
N GLY A 21 -8.90 8.17 9.84
CA GLY A 21 -8.82 8.72 8.48
C GLY A 21 -7.47 9.32 8.11
N TRP A 22 -6.39 8.87 8.77
CA TRP A 22 -5.02 9.28 8.44
C TRP A 22 -4.73 9.04 6.95
N GLU A 23 -4.17 10.07 6.27
CA GLU A 23 -3.99 10.02 4.81
C GLU A 23 -3.12 8.86 4.32
N TRP A 24 -2.12 8.44 5.10
CA TRP A 24 -1.23 7.32 4.74
C TRP A 24 -1.85 5.95 5.03
N GLY A 25 -3.01 5.92 5.63
CA GLY A 25 -3.81 4.72 5.84
C GLY A 25 -5.06 4.68 4.98
N LYS A 26 -5.16 5.56 3.98
CA LYS A 26 -6.34 5.65 3.13
C LYS A 26 -6.07 4.96 1.80
N GLU A 27 -6.83 3.92 1.50
CA GLU A 27 -6.68 3.14 0.28
C GLU A 27 -7.02 3.94 -0.97
N ILE A 28 -6.46 3.52 -2.11
CA ILE A 28 -6.84 4.09 -3.40
C ILE A 28 -8.27 3.69 -3.75
N ASP A 29 -8.94 4.52 -4.56
CA ASP A 29 -10.26 4.22 -5.06
C ASP A 29 -10.20 3.43 -6.38
N HIS A 30 -11.36 2.99 -6.85
CA HIS A 30 -11.45 2.21 -8.10
C HIS A 30 -11.00 3.04 -9.30
N GLU A 31 -11.31 4.33 -9.32
CA GLU A 31 -10.91 5.22 -10.42
C GLU A 31 -9.39 5.28 -10.54
N THR A 32 -8.68 5.39 -9.42
CA THR A 32 -7.21 5.39 -9.40
C THR A 32 -6.67 4.06 -9.92
N TRP A 33 -7.27 2.94 -9.53
CA TRP A 33 -6.91 1.62 -10.02
C TRP A 33 -7.04 1.54 -11.55
N GLU A 34 -8.17 1.99 -12.10
CA GLU A 34 -8.42 1.96 -13.55
C GLU A 34 -7.45 2.88 -14.31
N LYS A 35 -7.17 4.07 -13.80
CA LYS A 35 -6.19 4.98 -14.40
C LYS A 35 -4.79 4.37 -14.43
N THR A 36 -4.41 3.65 -13.37
CA THR A 36 -3.14 2.95 -13.29
C THR A 36 -3.01 1.92 -14.40
N LYS A 37 -4.04 1.14 -14.63
CA LYS A 37 -4.06 0.13 -15.69
C LYS A 37 -3.89 0.76 -17.09
N GLN A 38 -4.30 2.00 -17.25
CA GLN A 38 -4.14 2.76 -18.49
C GLN A 38 -2.76 3.43 -18.61
N GLY A 39 -1.89 3.25 -17.62
CA GLY A 39 -0.56 3.85 -17.60
C GLY A 39 -0.49 5.21 -16.92
N ASN A 40 -1.59 5.71 -16.38
CA ASN A 40 -1.66 6.99 -15.69
C ASN A 40 -1.60 6.74 -14.17
N TRP A 41 -0.39 6.76 -13.63
CA TRP A 41 -0.16 6.43 -12.22
C TRP A 41 1.02 7.19 -11.65
N SER A 42 1.03 7.29 -10.32
CA SER A 42 2.18 7.82 -9.57
C SER A 42 2.20 7.25 -8.16
N VAL A 43 3.37 7.25 -7.55
CA VAL A 43 3.58 6.90 -6.16
C VAL A 43 4.30 8.06 -5.50
N LEU A 44 3.82 8.52 -4.36
CA LEU A 44 4.38 9.68 -3.69
C LEU A 44 5.69 9.34 -2.97
N LEU A 45 6.72 10.15 -3.22
CA LEU A 45 7.97 10.12 -2.46
C LEU A 45 7.84 11.00 -1.21
N THR A 46 7.21 12.15 -1.39
CA THR A 46 6.88 13.09 -0.32
C THR A 46 5.43 13.52 -0.50
N PRO A 47 4.80 14.20 0.47
CA PRO A 47 3.41 14.65 0.30
C PRO A 47 3.16 15.50 -0.95
N THR A 48 4.20 16.11 -1.52
CA THR A 48 4.06 17.02 -2.66
C THR A 48 4.78 16.55 -3.92
N LYS A 49 5.57 15.46 -3.86
CA LYS A 49 6.36 15.01 -5.00
C LYS A 49 6.21 13.51 -5.24
N PRO A 50 5.89 13.09 -6.47
CA PRO A 50 5.89 11.68 -6.80
C PRO A 50 7.31 11.13 -6.96
N VAL A 51 7.44 9.81 -6.86
CA VAL A 51 8.68 9.11 -7.20
C VAL A 51 8.87 9.18 -8.72
N PRO A 52 10.06 9.57 -9.23
CA PRO A 52 10.30 9.52 -10.66
C PRO A 52 10.09 8.12 -11.21
N LYS A 53 9.36 7.99 -12.31
CA LYS A 53 9.00 6.68 -12.86
C LYS A 53 10.22 5.88 -13.30
N GLU A 54 11.27 6.54 -13.73
CA GLU A 54 12.52 5.89 -14.16
C GLU A 54 13.26 5.18 -13.01
N TRP A 55 12.88 5.42 -11.76
CA TRP A 55 13.43 4.70 -10.60
C TRP A 55 12.87 3.29 -10.48
N PHE A 56 11.79 2.99 -11.19
CA PHE A 56 11.15 1.69 -11.11
C PHE A 56 11.61 0.77 -12.25
N CYS A 57 11.60 -0.53 -11.99
CA CYS A 57 11.82 -1.56 -13.02
C CYS A 57 10.54 -1.75 -13.84
N THR A 58 10.61 -2.63 -14.84
CA THR A 58 9.40 -3.09 -15.53
C THR A 58 8.51 -3.83 -14.53
N MET A 59 7.27 -3.35 -14.36
CA MET A 59 6.35 -3.87 -13.35
C MET A 59 5.72 -5.20 -13.76
N GLN A 60 5.45 -5.43 -15.03
CA GLN A 60 4.82 -6.65 -15.49
C GLN A 60 5.66 -7.87 -15.11
N GLY A 61 5.11 -8.75 -14.28
CA GLY A 61 5.80 -9.94 -13.79
C GLY A 61 6.82 -9.71 -12.68
N ALA A 62 7.01 -8.48 -12.24
CA ALA A 62 7.92 -8.19 -11.13
C ALA A 62 7.36 -8.72 -9.82
N LYS A 63 8.24 -9.17 -8.92
CA LYS A 63 7.88 -9.57 -7.56
C LYS A 63 8.32 -8.47 -6.62
N ILE A 64 7.38 -7.90 -5.88
CA ILE A 64 7.62 -6.74 -5.03
C ILE A 64 7.21 -7.07 -3.60
N LEU A 65 8.11 -6.79 -2.67
CA LEU A 65 7.83 -6.87 -1.24
C LEU A 65 7.74 -5.46 -0.68
N GLY A 66 6.58 -5.10 -0.15
CA GLY A 66 6.39 -3.84 0.54
C GLY A 66 6.60 -4.00 2.04
N LEU A 67 7.62 -3.35 2.58
CA LEU A 67 7.90 -3.35 4.01
C LEU A 67 7.24 -2.14 4.65
N ALA A 68 6.36 -2.40 5.65
CA ALA A 68 5.59 -1.36 6.33
C ALA A 68 4.81 -0.48 5.33
N SER A 69 4.31 -1.08 4.25
CA SER A 69 3.63 -0.37 3.18
C SER A 69 2.18 -0.77 2.99
N GLY A 70 1.51 -1.16 4.08
CA GLY A 70 0.07 -1.36 4.08
C GLY A 70 -0.68 -0.05 3.83
N GLY A 71 -2.01 -0.10 3.83
CA GLY A 71 -2.85 1.07 3.62
C GLY A 71 -3.53 1.11 2.26
N GLY A 72 -3.21 0.19 1.36
CA GLY A 72 -3.90 0.12 0.06
C GLY A 72 -3.53 1.26 -0.89
N GLN A 73 -2.31 1.77 -0.82
CA GLN A 73 -1.86 2.89 -1.64
C GLN A 73 -0.87 2.48 -2.72
N GLN A 74 0.30 2.00 -2.32
CA GLN A 74 1.40 1.71 -3.26
C GLN A 74 1.28 0.34 -3.91
N MET A 75 1.07 -0.69 -3.10
CA MET A 75 1.04 -2.06 -3.59
C MET A 75 -0.10 -2.32 -4.59
N PRO A 76 -1.31 -1.75 -4.39
CA PRO A 76 -2.34 -1.87 -5.43
C PRO A 76 -1.91 -1.27 -6.77
N ILE A 77 -1.21 -0.15 -6.77
CA ILE A 77 -0.72 0.47 -8.01
C ILE A 77 0.23 -0.48 -8.73
N PHE A 78 1.20 -1.05 -8.03
CA PHE A 78 2.14 -2.01 -8.62
C PHE A 78 1.41 -3.26 -9.11
N THR A 79 0.41 -3.75 -8.37
CA THR A 79 -0.40 -4.90 -8.76
C THR A 79 -1.17 -4.60 -10.05
N ALA A 80 -1.76 -3.40 -10.16
CA ALA A 80 -2.48 -2.99 -11.37
C ALA A 80 -1.55 -2.93 -12.59
N LEU A 81 -0.27 -2.69 -12.39
CA LEU A 81 0.75 -2.67 -13.44
C LEU A 81 1.29 -4.07 -13.79
N GLY A 82 0.79 -5.11 -13.14
CA GLY A 82 1.16 -6.49 -13.44
C GLY A 82 2.21 -7.11 -12.52
N ALA A 83 2.58 -6.45 -11.44
CA ALA A 83 3.52 -7.00 -10.45
C ALA A 83 2.80 -7.96 -9.49
N GLU A 84 3.56 -8.91 -8.94
CA GLU A 84 3.12 -9.75 -7.83
C GLU A 84 3.62 -9.12 -6.54
N CYS A 85 2.70 -8.66 -5.70
CA CYS A 85 3.04 -7.91 -4.50
C CYS A 85 2.77 -8.69 -3.23
N THR A 86 3.68 -8.55 -2.27
CA THR A 86 3.54 -9.06 -0.91
C THR A 86 3.71 -7.88 0.04
N VAL A 87 2.85 -7.77 1.04
CA VAL A 87 2.90 -6.68 2.02
C VAL A 87 3.25 -7.25 3.38
N LEU A 88 4.21 -6.64 4.03
CA LEU A 88 4.56 -6.93 5.42
C LEU A 88 4.38 -5.67 6.24
N ASP A 89 3.37 -5.64 7.10
CA ASP A 89 3.08 -4.51 7.97
C ASP A 89 2.63 -5.02 9.33
N TYR A 90 3.04 -4.36 10.39
CA TYR A 90 2.64 -4.74 11.74
C TYR A 90 1.24 -4.21 12.08
N SER A 91 0.77 -3.17 11.42
CA SER A 91 -0.55 -2.59 11.65
C SER A 91 -1.64 -3.42 10.98
N LYS A 92 -2.56 -3.96 11.76
CA LYS A 92 -3.70 -4.74 11.25
C LYS A 92 -4.64 -3.88 10.41
N GLU A 93 -4.82 -2.62 10.79
CA GLU A 93 -5.70 -1.70 10.06
C GLU A 93 -5.11 -1.35 8.69
N GLN A 94 -3.78 -1.20 8.61
CA GLN A 94 -3.10 -1.00 7.33
C GLN A 94 -3.28 -2.23 6.41
N LEU A 95 -3.16 -3.44 6.96
CA LEU A 95 -3.36 -4.67 6.19
C LEU A 95 -4.81 -4.81 5.74
N LYS A 96 -5.79 -4.40 6.54
CA LYS A 96 -7.19 -4.41 6.14
C LYS A 96 -7.45 -3.52 4.92
N LYS A 97 -6.76 -2.38 4.81
CA LYS A 97 -6.89 -1.51 3.65
C LYS A 97 -6.41 -2.21 2.38
N GLU A 98 -5.32 -2.97 2.47
CA GLU A 98 -4.85 -3.79 1.35
C GLU A 98 -5.88 -4.85 0.96
N GLU A 99 -6.50 -5.51 1.93
CA GLU A 99 -7.53 -6.52 1.68
C GLU A 99 -8.77 -5.91 1.04
N ILE A 100 -9.17 -4.71 1.45
CA ILE A 100 -10.32 -4.01 0.86
C ILE A 100 -10.10 -3.78 -0.63
N VAL A 101 -8.94 -3.28 -1.01
CA VAL A 101 -8.62 -3.03 -2.42
C VAL A 101 -8.56 -4.34 -3.19
N ALA A 102 -7.89 -5.36 -2.63
CA ALA A 102 -7.76 -6.66 -3.28
C ALA A 102 -9.13 -7.29 -3.56
N ALA A 103 -10.04 -7.24 -2.58
CA ALA A 103 -11.38 -7.78 -2.75
C ALA A 103 -12.18 -7.00 -3.78
N ARG A 104 -12.08 -5.67 -3.77
CA ARG A 104 -12.81 -4.81 -4.70
C ARG A 104 -12.32 -5.00 -6.13
N GLU A 105 -11.00 -5.10 -6.33
CA GLU A 105 -10.43 -5.18 -7.68
C GLU A 105 -10.18 -6.63 -8.14
N GLY A 106 -10.45 -7.62 -7.32
CA GLY A 106 -10.46 -9.02 -7.72
C GLY A 106 -9.08 -9.67 -7.84
N TYR A 107 -8.11 -9.31 -7.00
CA TYR A 107 -6.81 -9.97 -6.97
C TYR A 107 -6.49 -10.50 -5.58
N GLU A 108 -5.49 -11.38 -5.51
CA GLU A 108 -4.98 -11.90 -4.24
C GLU A 108 -3.73 -11.13 -3.82
N ILE A 109 -3.58 -10.92 -2.51
CA ILE A 109 -2.39 -10.29 -1.93
C ILE A 109 -1.92 -11.08 -0.72
N GLN A 110 -0.63 -11.14 -0.56
CA GLN A 110 -0.01 -11.83 0.58
C GLN A 110 0.52 -10.87 1.63
#